data_3d8357a72ec4f8d4f624f048c8b879d3
#
_entry.id   3d8357a72ec4f8d4f624f048c8b879d3
#
_cell.length_a   1.000
_cell.length_b   1.000
_cell.length_c   1.000
_cell.angle_alpha   90.00
_cell.angle_beta   90.00
_cell.angle_gamma   90.00
#
_symmetry.space_group_name_H-M   'P 1'
#
loop_
_entity.id
_entity.type
_entity.pdbx_description
1 polymer ?
#
loop_
_entity_poly.entity_id
_entity_poly.type
_entity_poly.pdbx_seq_one_letter_code
_entity_poly.pdbx_strand_id
1 'polypeptide(L)'
;MKSAPIASLLSILFLANVSAGERFDLSKRASEIDERAKEHPAIDFVFTDDKGKPRDLQHASVDTNVDSEGKLVIWLMDHNAGLAERVNRYGMHYLQVSYANRWFSKLTKEQLNDGDTLGKIRLEAATGEDHSPLVEIPQPDGIKERAFQFVKWLDKENREGDWDQFIARGGKELDWEKVVLSGISHGSTTAARFAIHQKVDRVVMFSGPRDNTEKWQGMKSATPANRYFGFTHVLDGGWTADHYCRSWILLGLNEFGPLVDVDAVKPPYENSRRLITNADVKNDAGRAHNASVPGGTAVKDAEGKLIHEDVWSYLFTHPVDKTGKRVQAEEDCELDQGPQ
;
A
#
# COMPACT_ATOMS: atom_id res chain seq x y z
N MET A 1 62.14 -23.30 48.51
CA MET A 1 61.63 -22.35 47.54
C MET A 1 60.72 -23.13 46.61
N LYS A 2 59.40 -22.90 46.66
CA LYS A 2 58.39 -23.58 45.84
C LYS A 2 57.97 -22.57 44.75
N SER A 3 58.23 -22.85 43.48
CA SER A 3 57.77 -22.07 42.33
C SER A 3 56.34 -22.43 42.01
N ALA A 4 55.48 -21.40 41.93
CA ALA A 4 54.10 -21.52 41.47
C ALA A 4 54.05 -21.40 39.92
N PRO A 5 53.10 -22.09 39.26
CA PRO A 5 52.96 -21.96 37.82
C PRO A 5 52.09 -20.74 37.48
N ILE A 6 52.50 -19.95 36.50
CA ILE A 6 51.78 -18.86 35.91
C ILE A 6 50.79 -19.48 34.90
N ALA A 7 49.47 -19.34 35.15
CA ALA A 7 48.43 -19.70 34.22
C ALA A 7 48.21 -18.54 33.24
N SER A 8 48.57 -18.73 31.95
CA SER A 8 48.26 -17.81 30.88
C SER A 8 46.78 -17.93 30.48
N LEU A 9 45.98 -16.90 30.76
CA LEU A 9 44.60 -16.78 30.26
C LEU A 9 44.69 -16.36 28.76
N LEU A 10 44.31 -17.27 27.88
CA LEU A 10 44.13 -17.00 26.48
C LEU A 10 42.76 -16.40 26.28
N SER A 11 42.63 -15.08 26.12
CA SER A 11 41.39 -14.40 25.75
C SER A 11 41.11 -14.62 24.27
N ILE A 12 40.12 -15.46 23.93
CA ILE A 12 39.63 -15.64 22.57
C ILE A 12 38.69 -14.46 22.32
N LEU A 13 39.14 -13.46 21.54
CA LEU A 13 38.27 -12.47 20.95
C LEU A 13 37.41 -13.13 19.85
N PHE A 14 36.14 -13.31 20.12
CA PHE A 14 35.15 -13.54 19.06
C PHE A 14 34.96 -12.23 18.32
N LEU A 15 35.58 -12.06 17.18
CA LEU A 15 35.19 -11.07 16.19
C LEU A 15 33.85 -11.54 15.59
N ALA A 16 32.76 -10.94 16.06
CA ALA A 16 31.50 -11.03 15.37
C ALA A 16 31.71 -10.36 13.98
N ASN A 17 31.69 -11.14 12.92
CA ASN A 17 31.57 -10.60 11.58
C ASN A 17 30.18 -9.92 11.52
N VAL A 18 30.13 -8.61 11.73
CA VAL A 18 29.00 -7.80 11.35
C VAL A 18 29.00 -7.81 9.84
N SER A 19 28.15 -8.62 9.23
CA SER A 19 27.89 -8.54 7.79
C SER A 19 27.43 -7.10 7.53
N ALA A 20 28.06 -6.41 6.60
CA ALA A 20 27.54 -5.15 6.10
C ALA A 20 26.15 -5.44 5.53
N GLY A 21 25.16 -4.65 5.90
CA GLY A 21 23.81 -4.79 5.33
C GLY A 21 23.83 -4.63 3.81
N GLU A 22 22.82 -5.12 3.15
CA GLU A 22 22.66 -5.06 1.69
C GLU A 22 21.22 -4.70 1.34
N ARG A 23 21.04 -4.08 0.18
CA ARG A 23 19.72 -3.90 -0.40
C ARG A 23 19.40 -5.06 -1.32
N PHE A 24 18.27 -5.70 -1.09
CA PHE A 24 17.75 -6.80 -1.90
C PHE A 24 16.54 -6.32 -2.71
N ASP A 25 16.58 -6.55 -4.02
CA ASP A 25 15.47 -6.37 -4.95
C ASP A 25 15.19 -7.72 -5.61
N LEU A 26 14.04 -8.32 -5.31
CA LEU A 26 13.68 -9.66 -5.77
C LEU A 26 12.40 -9.62 -6.60
N SER A 27 12.29 -10.53 -7.55
CA SER A 27 11.05 -10.70 -8.31
C SER A 27 10.82 -12.15 -8.68
N LYS A 28 9.57 -12.58 -8.69
CA LYS A 28 9.19 -13.93 -9.07
C LYS A 28 7.75 -13.93 -9.59
N ARG A 29 7.46 -14.80 -10.55
CA ARG A 29 6.09 -14.98 -11.05
C ARG A 29 5.23 -15.68 -10.01
N ALA A 30 3.99 -15.24 -9.84
CA ALA A 30 3.05 -15.86 -8.91
C ALA A 30 2.79 -17.34 -9.26
N SER A 31 2.68 -17.66 -10.55
CA SER A 31 2.51 -19.03 -11.06
C SER A 31 3.70 -19.95 -10.81
N GLU A 32 4.91 -19.41 -10.58
CA GLU A 32 6.10 -20.18 -10.24
C GLU A 32 6.29 -20.34 -8.72
N ILE A 33 5.63 -19.50 -7.92
CA ILE A 33 5.64 -19.57 -6.45
C ILE A 33 4.61 -20.57 -5.96
N ASP A 34 3.41 -20.54 -6.53
CA ASP A 34 2.28 -21.38 -6.11
C ASP A 34 1.65 -22.04 -7.35
N GLU A 35 1.80 -23.36 -7.47
CA GLU A 35 1.22 -24.16 -8.55
C GLU A 35 -0.32 -24.16 -8.58
N ARG A 36 -0.95 -23.74 -7.48
CA ARG A 36 -2.42 -23.58 -7.39
C ARG A 36 -2.91 -22.31 -8.06
N ALA A 37 -2.01 -21.34 -8.32
CA ALA A 37 -2.37 -20.08 -8.99
C ALA A 37 -2.90 -20.35 -10.40
N LYS A 38 -3.98 -19.64 -10.80
CA LYS A 38 -4.64 -19.83 -12.08
C LYS A 38 -4.92 -18.51 -12.79
N GLU A 39 -5.07 -18.60 -14.08
CA GLU A 39 -5.58 -17.50 -14.90
C GLU A 39 -7.10 -17.46 -14.85
N HIS A 40 -7.67 -16.26 -14.90
CA HIS A 40 -9.10 -16.01 -14.99
C HIS A 40 -9.37 -15.07 -16.18
N PRO A 41 -9.30 -15.56 -17.43
CA PRO A 41 -9.41 -14.73 -18.63
C PRO A 41 -10.74 -13.97 -18.74
N ALA A 42 -11.81 -14.51 -18.17
CA ALA A 42 -13.13 -13.86 -18.14
C ALA A 42 -13.10 -12.47 -17.49
N ILE A 43 -12.17 -12.26 -16.56
CA ILE A 43 -11.97 -10.98 -15.85
C ILE A 43 -10.63 -10.31 -16.19
N ASP A 44 -10.06 -10.63 -17.36
CA ASP A 44 -8.77 -10.09 -17.84
C ASP A 44 -7.60 -10.33 -16.87
N PHE A 45 -7.62 -11.43 -16.16
CA PHE A 45 -6.54 -11.85 -15.28
C PHE A 45 -5.79 -13.03 -15.91
N VAL A 46 -4.69 -12.71 -16.60
CA VAL A 46 -3.84 -13.66 -17.33
C VAL A 46 -2.39 -13.53 -16.88
N PHE A 47 -1.64 -14.61 -16.93
CA PHE A 47 -0.23 -14.64 -16.52
C PHE A 47 0.72 -14.12 -17.58
N THR A 48 0.26 -14.07 -18.82
CA THR A 48 1.07 -13.56 -19.95
C THR A 48 0.14 -12.81 -20.90
N ASP A 49 0.54 -11.63 -21.35
CA ASP A 49 -0.23 -10.87 -22.30
C ASP A 49 0.00 -11.36 -23.75
N ASP A 50 -0.77 -10.81 -24.69
CA ASP A 50 -0.71 -11.17 -26.11
C ASP A 50 0.67 -10.93 -26.77
N LYS A 51 1.54 -10.17 -26.11
CA LYS A 51 2.92 -9.88 -26.55
C LYS A 51 3.95 -10.77 -25.87
N GLY A 52 3.53 -11.72 -25.04
CA GLY A 52 4.41 -12.61 -24.28
C GLY A 52 5.01 -11.99 -23.04
N LYS A 53 4.55 -10.80 -22.58
CA LYS A 53 5.03 -10.16 -21.37
C LYS A 53 4.37 -10.78 -20.14
N PRO A 54 5.14 -11.20 -19.11
CA PRO A 54 4.58 -11.66 -17.83
C PRO A 54 3.72 -10.58 -17.16
N ARG A 55 2.53 -10.96 -16.70
CA ARG A 55 1.60 -10.12 -15.94
C ARG A 55 1.41 -10.57 -14.50
N ASP A 56 1.93 -11.71 -14.16
CA ASP A 56 1.91 -12.28 -12.81
C ASP A 56 3.25 -12.10 -12.06
N LEU A 57 4.13 -11.24 -12.57
CA LEU A 57 5.38 -10.90 -11.91
C LEU A 57 5.09 -10.11 -10.62
N GLN A 58 5.69 -10.54 -9.53
CA GLN A 58 5.62 -9.93 -8.21
C GLN A 58 7.00 -9.41 -7.84
N HIS A 59 7.05 -8.34 -7.05
CA HIS A 59 8.29 -7.66 -6.66
C HIS A 59 8.36 -7.49 -5.15
N ALA A 60 9.56 -7.63 -4.61
CA ALA A 60 9.84 -7.39 -3.21
C ALA A 60 11.18 -6.68 -3.06
N SER A 61 11.30 -5.85 -2.03
CA SER A 61 12.61 -5.29 -1.67
C SER A 61 12.72 -5.00 -0.18
N VAL A 62 13.96 -5.02 0.31
CA VAL A 62 14.34 -4.63 1.66
C VAL A 62 15.76 -4.07 1.63
N ASP A 63 16.06 -3.10 2.48
CA ASP A 63 17.40 -2.58 2.71
C ASP A 63 17.83 -2.89 4.13
N THR A 64 18.69 -3.88 4.32
CA THR A 64 19.20 -4.31 5.62
C THR A 64 20.30 -3.40 6.18
N ASN A 65 20.70 -2.33 5.45
CA ASN A 65 21.51 -1.25 5.99
C ASN A 65 20.71 -0.26 6.86
N VAL A 66 19.38 -0.31 6.78
CA VAL A 66 18.47 0.54 7.53
C VAL A 66 17.84 -0.25 8.66
N ASP A 67 17.76 0.35 9.85
CA ASP A 67 17.09 -0.29 11.00
C ASP A 67 15.64 -0.63 10.65
N SER A 68 15.23 -1.86 10.92
CA SER A 68 13.90 -2.34 10.58
C SER A 68 12.82 -1.78 11.49
N GLU A 69 11.76 -1.22 10.88
CA GLU A 69 10.52 -0.84 11.58
C GLU A 69 9.58 -2.05 11.81
N GLY A 70 9.94 -3.23 11.35
CA GLY A 70 9.11 -4.43 11.46
C GLY A 70 7.76 -4.33 10.74
N LYS A 71 7.71 -3.59 9.63
CA LYS A 71 6.52 -3.37 8.82
C LYS A 71 6.71 -3.82 7.39
N LEU A 72 5.64 -4.40 6.83
CA LEU A 72 5.55 -4.84 5.44
C LEU A 72 4.56 -3.98 4.68
N VAL A 73 5.04 -3.19 3.73
CA VAL A 73 4.16 -2.43 2.81
C VAL A 73 3.77 -3.34 1.66
N ILE A 74 2.47 -3.63 1.53
CA ILE A 74 1.91 -4.32 0.37
C ILE A 74 1.32 -3.28 -0.58
N TRP A 75 1.96 -3.12 -1.73
CA TRP A 75 1.54 -2.20 -2.79
C TRP A 75 0.60 -2.88 -3.78
N LEU A 76 -0.57 -2.29 -3.98
CA LEU A 76 -1.61 -2.79 -4.86
C LEU A 76 -1.70 -1.90 -6.10
N MET A 77 -1.06 -2.27 -7.12
CA MET A 77 -1.02 -1.87 -8.54
C MET A 77 0.27 -2.41 -9.17
N ASP A 78 0.65 -1.87 -10.35
CA ASP A 78 1.91 -2.20 -11.01
C ASP A 78 3.10 -1.80 -10.12
N HIS A 79 4.22 -2.50 -10.26
CA HIS A 79 5.43 -2.22 -9.46
C HIS A 79 5.87 -0.76 -9.58
N ASN A 80 6.15 -0.13 -8.44
CA ASN A 80 6.64 1.24 -8.34
C ASN A 80 8.01 1.25 -7.64
N ALA A 81 9.08 1.24 -8.43
CA ALA A 81 10.46 1.23 -7.92
C ALA A 81 10.79 2.48 -7.08
N GLY A 82 10.22 3.64 -7.45
CA GLY A 82 10.41 4.89 -6.69
C GLY A 82 9.78 4.84 -5.30
N LEU A 83 8.63 4.17 -5.16
CA LEU A 83 8.00 3.94 -3.87
C LEU A 83 8.77 2.88 -3.07
N ALA A 84 9.16 1.78 -3.71
CA ALA A 84 9.93 0.71 -3.08
C ALA A 84 11.23 1.24 -2.43
N GLU A 85 11.97 2.10 -3.16
CA GLU A 85 13.17 2.77 -2.64
C GLU A 85 12.86 3.57 -1.36
N ARG A 86 11.75 4.32 -1.33
CA ARG A 86 11.37 5.13 -0.17
C ARG A 86 10.94 4.29 1.02
N VAL A 87 10.11 3.29 0.76
CA VAL A 87 9.69 2.33 1.78
C VAL A 87 10.90 1.68 2.46
N ASN A 88 11.89 1.25 1.67
CA ASN A 88 13.13 0.69 2.23
C ASN A 88 13.93 1.73 3.04
N ARG A 89 14.03 2.99 2.58
CA ARG A 89 14.67 4.07 3.36
C ARG A 89 13.94 4.38 4.68
N TYR A 90 12.66 4.05 4.78
CA TYR A 90 11.88 4.17 6.03
C TYR A 90 12.03 2.94 6.94
N GLY A 91 12.93 2.02 6.64
CA GLY A 91 13.13 0.79 7.41
C GLY A 91 12.03 -0.25 7.25
N MET A 92 11.23 -0.16 6.19
CA MET A 92 10.13 -1.08 5.92
C MET A 92 10.43 -1.98 4.73
N HIS A 93 9.87 -3.18 4.76
CA HIS A 93 9.88 -4.09 3.62
C HIS A 93 8.80 -3.69 2.61
N TYR A 94 9.10 -3.85 1.33
CA TYR A 94 8.17 -3.59 0.23
C TYR A 94 7.78 -4.88 -0.46
N LEU A 95 6.50 -5.04 -0.73
CA LEU A 95 5.94 -6.15 -1.48
C LEU A 95 4.92 -5.62 -2.50
N GLN A 96 5.04 -5.99 -3.76
CA GLN A 96 4.00 -5.81 -4.76
C GLN A 96 3.52 -7.18 -5.21
N VAL A 97 2.22 -7.42 -5.14
CA VAL A 97 1.61 -8.67 -5.56
C VAL A 97 0.80 -8.49 -6.83
N SER A 98 0.86 -9.48 -7.69
CA SER A 98 -0.06 -9.59 -8.83
C SER A 98 -1.40 -10.13 -8.35
N TYR A 99 -2.49 -9.44 -8.65
CA TYR A 99 -3.84 -9.84 -8.29
C TYR A 99 -4.85 -9.42 -9.36
N ALA A 100 -6.05 -9.98 -9.32
CA ALA A 100 -7.12 -9.64 -10.24
C ALA A 100 -7.60 -8.19 -10.02
N ASN A 101 -7.15 -7.24 -10.84
CA ASN A 101 -7.46 -5.81 -10.74
C ASN A 101 -8.05 -5.22 -12.02
N ARG A 102 -8.33 -6.04 -13.04
CA ARG A 102 -8.85 -5.58 -14.35
C ARG A 102 -10.30 -5.93 -14.61
N TRP A 103 -10.95 -6.62 -13.70
CA TRP A 103 -12.33 -7.06 -13.78
C TRP A 103 -13.30 -5.93 -14.13
N PHE A 104 -13.05 -4.69 -13.73
CA PHE A 104 -13.91 -3.53 -13.98
C PHE A 104 -14.13 -3.28 -15.49
N SER A 105 -13.18 -3.65 -16.36
CA SER A 105 -13.32 -3.54 -17.81
C SER A 105 -14.34 -4.52 -18.41
N LYS A 106 -14.78 -5.50 -17.63
CA LYS A 106 -15.73 -6.54 -18.02
C LYS A 106 -17.14 -6.30 -17.47
N LEU A 107 -17.31 -5.29 -16.61
CA LEU A 107 -18.60 -4.95 -16.02
C LEU A 107 -19.44 -4.06 -16.92
N THR A 108 -20.77 -4.21 -16.85
CA THR A 108 -21.71 -3.30 -17.49
C THR A 108 -21.73 -1.94 -16.78
N LYS A 109 -22.31 -0.93 -17.43
CA LYS A 109 -22.45 0.40 -16.82
C LYS A 109 -23.30 0.37 -15.54
N GLU A 110 -24.35 -0.45 -15.51
CA GLU A 110 -25.18 -0.61 -14.31
C GLU A 110 -24.40 -1.24 -13.17
N GLN A 111 -23.60 -2.28 -13.44
CA GLN A 111 -22.75 -2.94 -12.47
C GLN A 111 -21.68 -1.99 -11.91
N LEU A 112 -21.10 -1.16 -12.77
CA LEU A 112 -20.12 -0.14 -12.34
C LEU A 112 -20.73 0.96 -11.45
N ASN A 113 -22.03 1.21 -11.59
CA ASN A 113 -22.74 2.19 -10.76
C ASN A 113 -23.29 1.57 -9.46
N ASP A 114 -23.21 0.25 -9.28
CA ASP A 114 -23.61 -0.41 -8.03
C ASP A 114 -22.43 -0.60 -7.09
N GLY A 115 -22.33 0.32 -6.14
CA GLY A 115 -21.23 0.30 -5.16
C GLY A 115 -21.21 -0.94 -4.26
N ASP A 116 -22.31 -1.64 -4.06
CA ASP A 116 -22.32 -2.91 -3.33
C ASP A 116 -21.61 -4.00 -4.14
N THR A 117 -21.92 -4.09 -5.43
CA THR A 117 -21.25 -4.97 -6.39
C THR A 117 -19.73 -4.73 -6.41
N LEU A 118 -19.31 -3.47 -6.56
CA LEU A 118 -17.87 -3.13 -6.58
C LEU A 118 -17.19 -3.53 -5.28
N GLY A 119 -17.79 -3.23 -4.13
CA GLY A 119 -17.25 -3.58 -2.83
C GLY A 119 -17.09 -5.11 -2.63
N LYS A 120 -18.03 -5.91 -3.13
CA LYS A 120 -17.98 -7.38 -3.07
C LYS A 120 -16.83 -7.93 -3.93
N ILE A 121 -16.71 -7.46 -5.18
CA ILE A 121 -15.64 -7.90 -6.09
C ILE A 121 -14.25 -7.56 -5.50
N ARG A 122 -14.09 -6.35 -4.93
CA ARG A 122 -12.83 -5.98 -4.28
C ARG A 122 -12.51 -6.85 -3.08
N LEU A 123 -13.51 -7.24 -2.31
CA LEU A 123 -13.31 -8.13 -1.17
C LEU A 123 -12.92 -9.52 -1.64
N GLU A 124 -13.55 -10.05 -2.68
CA GLU A 124 -13.19 -11.33 -3.28
C GLU A 124 -11.76 -11.31 -3.85
N ALA A 125 -11.39 -10.26 -4.58
CA ALA A 125 -10.01 -10.08 -5.05
C ALA A 125 -8.98 -10.00 -3.91
N ALA A 126 -9.39 -9.52 -2.73
CA ALA A 126 -8.52 -9.46 -1.56
C ALA A 126 -8.41 -10.80 -0.84
N THR A 127 -9.52 -11.49 -0.61
CA THR A 127 -9.59 -12.69 0.25
C THR A 127 -9.50 -14.01 -0.51
N GLY A 128 -9.98 -14.05 -1.75
CA GLY A 128 -10.20 -15.30 -2.48
C GLY A 128 -11.42 -16.07 -1.99
N GLU A 129 -12.32 -15.43 -1.26
CA GLU A 129 -13.59 -15.99 -0.80
C GLU A 129 -14.71 -15.54 -1.75
N ASP A 130 -15.71 -16.38 -1.98
CA ASP A 130 -16.85 -16.08 -2.83
C ASP A 130 -17.73 -14.98 -2.21
N HIS A 131 -17.64 -13.77 -2.75
CA HIS A 131 -18.42 -12.61 -2.33
C HIS A 131 -19.29 -12.03 -3.45
N SER A 132 -19.00 -12.36 -4.70
CA SER A 132 -19.66 -11.75 -5.86
C SER A 132 -19.97 -12.78 -6.96
N PRO A 133 -21.21 -12.85 -7.46
CA PRO A 133 -21.54 -13.73 -8.55
C PRO A 133 -20.95 -13.31 -9.91
N LEU A 134 -20.24 -12.18 -9.98
CA LEU A 134 -19.71 -11.59 -11.22
C LEU A 134 -18.25 -11.96 -11.49
N VAL A 135 -17.57 -12.49 -10.49
CA VAL A 135 -16.16 -12.90 -10.60
C VAL A 135 -15.99 -14.26 -9.91
N GLU A 136 -14.93 -14.95 -10.25
CA GLU A 136 -14.51 -16.17 -9.59
C GLU A 136 -13.01 -16.05 -9.32
N ILE A 137 -12.66 -15.61 -8.10
CA ILE A 137 -11.26 -15.41 -7.69
C ILE A 137 -11.03 -16.32 -6.47
N PRO A 138 -10.57 -17.57 -6.67
CA PRO A 138 -10.35 -18.50 -5.57
C PRO A 138 -9.19 -18.07 -4.67
N GLN A 139 -9.14 -18.65 -3.48
CA GLN A 139 -8.16 -18.32 -2.44
C GLN A 139 -6.71 -18.20 -2.93
N PRO A 140 -6.15 -19.10 -3.77
CA PRO A 140 -4.77 -18.99 -4.24
C PRO A 140 -4.47 -17.71 -5.03
N ASP A 141 -5.50 -17.09 -5.61
CA ASP A 141 -5.39 -15.91 -6.47
C ASP A 141 -5.79 -14.61 -5.76
N GLY A 142 -6.33 -14.69 -4.54
CA GLY A 142 -6.59 -13.55 -3.67
C GLY A 142 -5.30 -12.92 -3.12
N ILE A 143 -5.32 -11.63 -2.86
CA ILE A 143 -4.17 -10.87 -2.32
C ILE A 143 -3.63 -11.52 -1.05
N LYS A 144 -4.50 -12.01 -0.15
CA LYS A 144 -4.09 -12.65 1.12
C LYS A 144 -3.15 -13.81 0.89
N GLU A 145 -3.56 -14.77 0.08
CA GLU A 145 -2.78 -15.97 -0.15
C GLU A 145 -1.55 -15.68 -1.01
N ARG A 146 -1.67 -14.85 -2.04
CA ARG A 146 -0.54 -14.46 -2.89
C ARG A 146 0.56 -13.77 -2.11
N ALA A 147 0.22 -12.81 -1.23
CA ALA A 147 1.19 -12.15 -0.38
C ALA A 147 1.84 -13.14 0.59
N PHE A 148 1.06 -14.05 1.20
CA PHE A 148 1.57 -15.06 2.12
C PHE A 148 2.54 -16.04 1.42
N GLN A 149 2.17 -16.59 0.27
CA GLN A 149 3.04 -17.51 -0.46
C GLN A 149 4.31 -16.80 -0.97
N PHE A 150 4.20 -15.54 -1.37
CA PHE A 150 5.36 -14.77 -1.78
C PHE A 150 6.32 -14.50 -0.61
N VAL A 151 5.82 -14.11 0.57
CA VAL A 151 6.66 -13.93 1.77
C VAL A 151 7.33 -15.26 2.17
N LYS A 152 6.63 -16.39 2.09
CA LYS A 152 7.25 -17.71 2.34
C LYS A 152 8.35 -18.05 1.35
N TRP A 153 8.16 -17.69 0.09
CA TRP A 153 9.19 -17.89 -0.93
C TRP A 153 10.41 -16.98 -0.65
N LEU A 154 10.17 -15.71 -0.29
CA LEU A 154 11.22 -14.75 0.06
C LEU A 154 12.03 -15.20 1.28
N ASP A 155 11.36 -15.68 2.34
CA ASP A 155 12.04 -16.23 3.53
C ASP A 155 12.98 -17.36 3.19
N LYS A 156 12.60 -18.20 2.23
CA LYS A 156 13.43 -19.32 1.77
C LYS A 156 14.60 -18.88 0.91
N GLU A 157 14.37 -17.93 -0.02
CA GLU A 157 15.37 -17.52 -1.03
C GLU A 157 16.31 -16.41 -0.54
N ASN A 158 15.85 -15.59 0.42
CA ASN A 158 16.60 -14.44 0.94
C ASN A 158 16.45 -14.35 2.47
N ARG A 159 17.17 -15.21 3.18
CA ARG A 159 17.13 -15.27 4.65
C ARG A 159 17.64 -14.00 5.32
N GLU A 160 18.54 -13.27 4.68
CA GLU A 160 19.10 -12.02 5.20
C GLU A 160 18.05 -10.89 5.23
N GLY A 161 16.98 -11.02 4.45
CA GLY A 161 15.86 -10.09 4.41
C GLY A 161 14.89 -10.22 5.59
N ASP A 162 15.01 -11.21 6.45
CA ASP A 162 14.18 -11.39 7.68
C ASP A 162 12.66 -11.37 7.37
N TRP A 163 12.24 -12.09 6.32
CA TRP A 163 10.86 -12.08 5.83
C TRP A 163 9.89 -12.88 6.72
N ASP A 164 10.37 -13.87 7.47
CA ASP A 164 9.56 -14.71 8.34
C ASP A 164 8.94 -13.94 9.51
N GLN A 165 9.50 -12.78 9.89
CA GLN A 165 8.92 -11.87 10.88
C GLN A 165 7.49 -11.44 10.56
N PHE A 166 7.08 -11.51 9.29
CA PHE A 166 5.73 -11.16 8.81
C PHE A 166 4.78 -12.35 8.75
N ILE A 167 5.24 -13.56 9.05
CA ILE A 167 4.39 -14.74 9.14
C ILE A 167 3.81 -14.84 10.55
N ALA A 168 2.48 -14.96 10.64
CA ALA A 168 1.81 -15.14 11.92
C ALA A 168 2.28 -16.43 12.62
N ARG A 169 2.23 -16.47 13.96
CA ARG A 169 2.74 -17.59 14.78
C ARG A 169 2.23 -18.97 14.36
N GLY A 170 1.07 -19.03 13.72
CA GLY A 170 0.50 -20.29 13.21
C GLY A 170 1.11 -20.77 11.88
N GLY A 171 1.93 -19.95 11.22
CA GLY A 171 2.58 -20.27 9.94
C GLY A 171 1.61 -20.42 8.76
N LYS A 172 0.37 -19.95 8.87
CA LYS A 172 -0.70 -20.16 7.89
C LYS A 172 -1.17 -18.89 7.18
N GLU A 173 -0.76 -17.74 7.63
CA GLU A 173 -1.10 -16.43 7.08
C GLU A 173 -0.05 -15.39 7.48
N LEU A 174 -0.15 -14.18 6.93
CA LEU A 174 0.65 -13.03 7.37
C LEU A 174 0.14 -12.50 8.72
N ASP A 175 1.05 -11.90 9.48
CA ASP A 175 0.70 -11.04 10.62
C ASP A 175 0.21 -9.69 10.09
N TRP A 176 -1.09 -9.62 9.80
CA TRP A 176 -1.72 -8.44 9.20
C TRP A 176 -1.58 -7.17 10.05
N GLU A 177 -1.35 -7.28 11.36
CA GLU A 177 -1.09 -6.12 12.22
C GLU A 177 0.31 -5.51 12.01
N LYS A 178 1.17 -6.16 11.23
CA LYS A 178 2.44 -5.61 10.73
C LYS A 178 2.35 -5.07 9.30
N VAL A 179 1.21 -5.23 8.63
CA VAL A 179 1.05 -4.89 7.22
C VAL A 179 0.54 -3.47 7.06
N VAL A 180 1.19 -2.71 6.21
CA VAL A 180 0.71 -1.45 5.65
C VAL A 180 0.15 -1.74 4.25
N LEU A 181 -1.16 -1.60 4.07
CA LEU A 181 -1.76 -1.70 2.74
C LEU A 181 -1.65 -0.35 2.03
N SER A 182 -1.17 -0.36 0.80
CA SER A 182 -1.05 0.86 0.00
C SER A 182 -1.39 0.62 -1.46
N GLY A 183 -1.83 1.64 -2.14
CA GLY A 183 -2.13 1.59 -3.58
C GLY A 183 -2.52 2.94 -4.14
N ILE A 184 -2.62 2.99 -5.45
CA ILE A 184 -3.16 4.15 -6.19
C ILE A 184 -4.44 3.75 -6.91
N SER A 185 -5.40 4.68 -7.05
CA SER A 185 -6.60 4.47 -7.86
C SER A 185 -7.40 3.22 -7.43
N HIS A 186 -7.57 2.25 -8.31
CA HIS A 186 -8.18 0.96 -7.98
C HIS A 186 -7.45 0.20 -6.88
N GLY A 187 -6.13 0.32 -6.80
CA GLY A 187 -5.32 -0.29 -5.75
C GLY A 187 -5.60 0.32 -4.38
N SER A 188 -5.70 1.66 -4.29
CA SER A 188 -6.05 2.34 -3.04
C SER A 188 -7.47 1.97 -2.57
N THR A 189 -8.39 1.83 -3.51
CA THR A 189 -9.78 1.44 -3.23
C THR A 189 -9.86 0.00 -2.71
N THR A 190 -9.11 -0.92 -3.33
CA THR A 190 -9.02 -2.32 -2.88
C THR A 190 -8.34 -2.40 -1.51
N ALA A 191 -7.28 -1.63 -1.26
CA ALA A 191 -6.62 -1.53 0.05
C ALA A 191 -7.61 -1.07 1.13
N ALA A 192 -8.37 -0.01 0.88
CA ALA A 192 -9.38 0.51 1.80
C ALA A 192 -10.49 -0.53 2.06
N ARG A 193 -11.04 -1.15 1.01
CA ARG A 193 -12.07 -2.18 1.14
C ARG A 193 -11.59 -3.40 1.92
N PHE A 194 -10.37 -3.84 1.65
CA PHE A 194 -9.78 -4.96 2.37
C PHE A 194 -9.57 -4.64 3.85
N ALA A 195 -9.06 -3.45 4.18
CA ALA A 195 -8.82 -3.03 5.56
C ALA A 195 -10.09 -2.83 6.39
N ILE A 196 -11.24 -2.61 5.76
CA ILE A 196 -12.54 -2.66 6.43
C ILE A 196 -12.84 -4.08 6.94
N HIS A 197 -12.46 -5.11 6.18
CA HIS A 197 -12.67 -6.51 6.53
C HIS A 197 -11.55 -7.07 7.43
N GLN A 198 -10.30 -6.71 7.16
CA GLN A 198 -9.10 -7.20 7.83
C GLN A 198 -8.41 -6.08 8.61
N LYS A 199 -8.16 -6.29 9.90
CA LYS A 199 -7.34 -5.35 10.68
C LYS A 199 -5.91 -5.37 10.15
N VAL A 200 -5.39 -4.17 9.83
CA VAL A 200 -4.00 -3.95 9.39
C VAL A 200 -3.34 -2.84 10.19
N ASP A 201 -2.02 -2.70 10.07
CA ASP A 201 -1.30 -1.62 10.75
C ASP A 201 -1.71 -0.24 10.22
N ARG A 202 -1.76 -0.10 8.89
CA ARG A 202 -2.02 1.19 8.23
C ARG A 202 -2.57 1.00 6.82
N VAL A 203 -3.31 2.00 6.34
CA VAL A 203 -3.75 2.10 4.94
C VAL A 203 -3.28 3.43 4.37
N VAL A 204 -2.54 3.41 3.26
CA VAL A 204 -2.09 4.60 2.55
C VAL A 204 -2.74 4.62 1.16
N MET A 205 -3.63 5.59 0.95
CA MET A 205 -4.46 5.70 -0.24
C MET A 205 -3.98 6.87 -1.11
N PHE A 206 -3.43 6.55 -2.27
CA PHE A 206 -3.10 7.55 -3.28
C PHE A 206 -4.21 7.63 -4.32
N SER A 207 -4.65 8.84 -4.65
CA SER A 207 -5.67 9.09 -5.69
C SER A 207 -6.87 8.15 -5.55
N GLY A 208 -7.49 8.19 -4.37
CA GLY A 208 -8.63 7.35 -3.97
C GLY A 208 -9.00 7.45 -2.49
N PRO A 209 -9.95 6.62 -2.01
CA PRO A 209 -10.60 5.53 -2.76
C PRO A 209 -11.64 6.03 -3.77
N ARG A 210 -11.88 5.20 -4.78
CA ARG A 210 -12.94 5.36 -5.77
C ARG A 210 -14.23 4.68 -5.31
N ASP A 211 -15.15 4.41 -6.24
CA ASP A 211 -16.44 3.73 -6.04
C ASP A 211 -17.56 4.61 -5.45
N ASN A 212 -17.27 5.80 -4.93
CA ASN A 212 -18.23 6.81 -4.45
C ASN A 212 -19.52 6.22 -3.85
N THR A 213 -19.38 5.35 -2.83
CA THR A 213 -20.51 4.61 -2.29
C THR A 213 -20.51 4.57 -0.77
N GLU A 214 -21.68 4.90 -0.19
CA GLU A 214 -21.92 4.76 1.25
C GLU A 214 -22.02 3.30 1.70
N LYS A 215 -22.37 2.38 0.79
CA LYS A 215 -22.63 0.99 1.14
C LYS A 215 -21.42 0.29 1.79
N TRP A 216 -20.25 0.34 1.15
CA TRP A 216 -19.10 -0.31 1.73
C TRP A 216 -18.15 0.64 2.47
N GLN A 217 -18.03 1.89 2.01
CA GLN A 217 -17.10 2.86 2.64
C GLN A 217 -17.56 3.28 4.04
N GLY A 218 -18.88 3.35 4.29
CA GLY A 218 -19.46 3.65 5.60
C GLY A 218 -19.61 2.44 6.54
N MET A 219 -19.14 1.23 6.15
CA MET A 219 -19.20 0.05 7.01
C MET A 219 -18.28 0.19 8.23
N LYS A 220 -18.63 -0.47 9.33
CA LYS A 220 -17.73 -0.58 10.48
C LYS A 220 -16.44 -1.29 10.06
N SER A 221 -15.32 -0.59 10.17
CA SER A 221 -14.02 -1.10 9.79
C SER A 221 -13.36 -1.92 10.91
N ALA A 222 -12.70 -3.04 10.53
CA ALA A 222 -11.81 -3.78 11.40
C ALA A 222 -10.52 -2.99 11.71
N THR A 223 -10.03 -2.19 10.75
CA THR A 223 -8.91 -1.27 10.94
C THR A 223 -9.44 0.07 11.46
N PRO A 224 -8.98 0.60 12.59
CA PRO A 224 -9.39 1.91 13.10
C PRO A 224 -9.16 3.05 12.11
N ALA A 225 -10.07 4.00 12.03
CA ALA A 225 -10.04 5.07 11.03
C ALA A 225 -8.80 5.99 11.14
N ASN A 226 -8.21 6.16 12.33
CA ASN A 226 -6.96 6.91 12.51
C ASN A 226 -5.73 6.27 11.81
N ARG A 227 -5.88 5.07 11.27
CA ARG A 227 -4.85 4.32 10.55
C ARG A 227 -4.93 4.45 9.03
N TYR A 228 -5.97 5.15 8.53
CA TYR A 228 -6.10 5.45 7.10
C TYR A 228 -5.53 6.83 6.80
N PHE A 229 -4.78 6.94 5.72
CA PHE A 229 -4.17 8.18 5.22
C PHE A 229 -4.49 8.33 3.74
N GLY A 230 -5.00 9.47 3.33
CA GLY A 230 -5.30 9.81 1.95
C GLY A 230 -4.42 10.94 1.44
N PHE A 231 -3.94 10.81 0.19
CA PHE A 231 -3.25 11.88 -0.53
C PHE A 231 -3.60 11.88 -2.02
N THR A 232 -4.00 13.05 -2.53
CA THR A 232 -4.36 13.21 -3.93
C THR A 232 -4.05 14.62 -4.42
N HIS A 233 -4.11 14.81 -5.75
CA HIS A 233 -4.06 16.11 -6.39
C HIS A 233 -5.48 16.61 -6.66
N VAL A 234 -5.76 17.90 -6.46
CA VAL A 234 -7.10 18.49 -6.68
C VAL A 234 -7.57 18.49 -8.14
N LEU A 235 -6.65 18.43 -9.09
CA LEU A 235 -6.96 18.26 -10.52
C LEU A 235 -7.09 16.80 -10.95
N ASP A 236 -6.93 15.83 -10.04
CA ASP A 236 -7.26 14.43 -10.33
C ASP A 236 -8.74 14.34 -10.67
N GLY A 237 -9.06 13.75 -11.84
CA GLY A 237 -10.45 13.58 -12.25
C GLY A 237 -11.31 12.78 -11.26
N GLY A 238 -10.71 11.93 -10.43
CA GLY A 238 -11.40 11.23 -9.34
C GLY A 238 -11.66 12.11 -8.11
N TRP A 239 -11.00 13.24 -7.97
CA TRP A 239 -11.26 14.17 -6.86
C TRP A 239 -12.72 14.61 -6.83
N THR A 240 -13.26 15.02 -7.98
CA THR A 240 -14.65 15.44 -8.14
C THR A 240 -15.57 14.30 -8.57
N ALA A 241 -15.17 13.46 -9.52
CA ALA A 241 -16.04 12.43 -10.09
C ALA A 241 -16.26 11.22 -9.17
N ASP A 242 -15.20 10.79 -8.47
CA ASP A 242 -15.28 9.71 -7.45
C ASP A 242 -15.43 10.25 -6.02
N HIS A 243 -15.48 11.57 -5.85
CA HIS A 243 -15.67 12.27 -4.58
C HIS A 243 -14.75 11.76 -3.47
N TYR A 244 -13.42 11.86 -3.64
CA TYR A 244 -12.45 11.35 -2.67
C TYR A 244 -12.64 11.96 -1.28
N CYS A 245 -12.95 13.26 -1.17
CA CYS A 245 -13.23 13.90 0.10
C CYS A 245 -14.40 13.22 0.81
N ARG A 246 -15.52 12.98 0.12
CA ARG A 246 -16.67 12.24 0.66
C ARG A 246 -16.30 10.83 1.08
N SER A 247 -15.52 10.13 0.26
CA SER A 247 -15.04 8.79 0.57
C SER A 247 -14.19 8.77 1.85
N TRP A 248 -13.33 9.77 2.04
CA TRP A 248 -12.53 9.92 3.27
C TRP A 248 -13.39 10.19 4.50
N ILE A 249 -14.48 10.96 4.35
CA ILE A 249 -15.47 11.17 5.43
C ILE A 249 -16.19 9.87 5.77
N LEU A 250 -16.65 9.10 4.78
CA LEU A 250 -17.31 7.81 5.01
C LEU A 250 -16.38 6.81 5.73
N LEU A 251 -15.08 6.86 5.46
CA LEU A 251 -14.06 6.10 6.20
C LEU A 251 -13.74 6.68 7.57
N GLY A 252 -14.30 7.84 7.95
CA GLY A 252 -14.11 8.48 9.25
C GLY A 252 -12.84 9.29 9.41
N LEU A 253 -12.17 9.68 8.31
CA LEU A 253 -10.89 10.39 8.38
C LEU A 253 -11.02 11.83 8.89
N ASN A 254 -12.19 12.47 8.74
CA ASN A 254 -12.48 13.79 9.26
C ASN A 254 -12.46 13.86 10.80
N GLU A 255 -12.57 12.72 11.48
CA GLU A 255 -12.39 12.63 12.93
C GLU A 255 -10.92 12.88 13.36
N PHE A 256 -9.97 12.81 12.42
CA PHE A 256 -8.52 12.83 12.66
C PHE A 256 -7.78 13.92 11.90
N GLY A 257 -8.45 15.01 11.55
CA GLY A 257 -7.88 16.22 11.00
C GLY A 257 -8.64 16.81 9.82
N PRO A 258 -8.37 18.10 9.51
CA PRO A 258 -8.96 18.79 8.36
C PRO A 258 -8.38 18.26 7.04
N LEU A 259 -8.95 18.72 5.93
CA LEU A 259 -8.31 18.62 4.61
C LEU A 259 -7.12 19.58 4.56
N VAL A 260 -5.92 19.09 4.29
CA VAL A 260 -4.68 19.89 4.34
C VAL A 260 -4.02 19.95 2.97
N ASP A 261 -3.83 21.17 2.48
CA ASP A 261 -2.98 21.45 1.31
C ASP A 261 -1.49 21.41 1.73
N VAL A 262 -0.78 20.39 1.26
CA VAL A 262 0.63 20.16 1.60
C VAL A 262 1.58 21.19 0.97
N ASP A 263 1.12 21.93 -0.04
CA ASP A 263 1.92 22.99 -0.67
C ASP A 263 1.92 24.25 0.20
N ALA A 264 0.89 24.45 1.03
CA ALA A 264 0.76 25.57 1.94
C ALA A 264 1.19 25.25 3.39
N VAL A 265 1.01 24.01 3.84
CA VAL A 265 1.23 23.58 5.24
C VAL A 265 2.44 22.64 5.31
N LYS A 266 3.33 22.90 6.26
CA LYS A 266 4.53 22.04 6.49
C LYS A 266 4.22 20.84 7.39
N PRO A 267 5.05 19.77 7.34
CA PRO A 267 4.93 18.67 8.28
C PRO A 267 4.89 19.16 9.75
N PRO A 268 4.09 18.55 10.59
CA PRO A 268 3.31 17.30 10.41
C PRO A 268 1.88 17.49 9.85
N TYR A 269 1.66 18.44 8.93
CA TYR A 269 0.39 18.61 8.22
C TYR A 269 -0.85 18.60 9.15
N GLU A 270 -0.77 19.37 10.26
CA GLU A 270 -1.80 19.40 11.33
C GLU A 270 -2.14 18.02 11.92
N ASN A 271 -1.29 17.02 11.73
CA ASN A 271 -1.51 15.60 12.03
C ASN A 271 -2.73 15.00 11.33
N SER A 272 -3.12 15.57 10.17
CA SER A 272 -4.29 15.14 9.42
C SER A 272 -4.10 13.81 8.70
N ARG A 273 -5.22 13.15 8.42
CA ARG A 273 -5.32 11.95 7.60
C ARG A 273 -5.70 12.23 6.15
N ARG A 274 -5.96 13.50 5.82
CA ARG A 274 -6.50 13.92 4.52
C ARG A 274 -5.62 15.01 3.92
N LEU A 275 -4.80 14.63 2.94
CA LEU A 275 -3.81 15.51 2.32
C LEU A 275 -4.13 15.72 0.84
N ILE A 276 -4.01 16.95 0.40
CA ILE A 276 -4.14 17.32 -1.01
C ILE A 276 -2.93 18.13 -1.46
N THR A 277 -2.71 18.20 -2.78
CA THR A 277 -1.73 19.09 -3.41
C THR A 277 -2.35 19.84 -4.59
N ASN A 278 -1.89 21.07 -4.79
CA ASN A 278 -2.18 21.93 -5.93
C ASN A 278 -0.95 22.11 -6.83
N ALA A 279 0.08 21.29 -6.67
CA ALA A 279 1.34 21.42 -7.40
C ALA A 279 1.14 21.45 -8.93
N ASP A 280 1.96 22.21 -9.67
CA ASP A 280 1.78 22.40 -11.11
C ASP A 280 2.00 21.11 -11.90
N VAL A 281 0.91 20.56 -12.38
CA VAL A 281 0.85 19.38 -13.28
C VAL A 281 0.53 19.77 -14.73
N LYS A 282 0.69 21.04 -15.10
CA LYS A 282 0.39 21.58 -16.44
C LYS A 282 -1.09 21.42 -16.84
N ASN A 283 -1.97 21.53 -15.87
CA ASN A 283 -3.42 21.36 -16.03
C ASN A 283 -3.82 20.04 -16.72
N ASP A 284 -3.07 18.97 -16.44
CA ASP A 284 -3.27 17.63 -17.00
C ASP A 284 -3.80 16.68 -15.91
N ALA A 285 -5.06 16.28 -16.01
CA ALA A 285 -5.72 15.41 -15.04
C ALA A 285 -5.07 14.01 -14.95
N GLY A 286 -4.52 13.48 -16.04
CA GLY A 286 -3.81 12.21 -16.05
C GLY A 286 -2.47 12.30 -15.30
N ARG A 287 -1.77 13.41 -15.43
CA ARG A 287 -0.58 13.71 -14.61
C ARG A 287 -0.95 13.94 -13.15
N ALA A 288 -2.02 14.69 -12.88
CA ALA A 288 -2.54 14.92 -11.54
C ALA A 288 -2.81 13.61 -10.82
N HIS A 289 -3.47 12.65 -11.49
CA HIS A 289 -3.77 11.33 -10.95
C HIS A 289 -2.52 10.59 -10.45
N ASN A 290 -1.41 10.70 -11.17
CA ASN A 290 -0.17 10.01 -10.84
C ASN A 290 0.85 10.86 -10.09
N ALA A 291 0.60 12.17 -9.90
CA ALA A 291 1.53 13.08 -9.23
C ALA A 291 1.61 12.85 -7.71
N SER A 292 0.60 12.21 -7.13
CA SER A 292 0.55 11.92 -5.70
C SER A 292 1.54 10.84 -5.25
N VAL A 293 2.00 9.96 -6.15
CA VAL A 293 2.93 8.87 -5.83
C VAL A 293 4.35 9.14 -6.32
N PRO A 294 5.38 8.57 -5.68
CA PRO A 294 6.74 8.59 -6.25
C PRO A 294 6.75 7.94 -7.63
N GLY A 295 7.36 8.61 -8.61
CA GLY A 295 7.44 8.05 -9.97
C GLY A 295 7.67 9.13 -11.04
N GLY A 296 7.51 8.77 -12.30
CA GLY A 296 7.83 9.61 -13.45
C GLY A 296 6.98 10.87 -13.61
N THR A 297 5.77 10.91 -13.02
CA THR A 297 4.87 12.06 -13.06
C THR A 297 4.89 12.89 -11.78
N ALA A 298 5.61 12.45 -10.76
CA ALA A 298 5.78 13.20 -9.52
C ALA A 298 6.42 14.58 -9.81
N VAL A 299 5.88 15.60 -9.14
CA VAL A 299 6.29 17.00 -9.37
C VAL A 299 7.69 17.26 -8.80
N LYS A 300 8.48 18.03 -9.52
CA LYS A 300 9.84 18.44 -9.14
C LYS A 300 9.92 19.95 -9.03
N ASP A 301 10.76 20.42 -8.11
CA ASP A 301 11.17 21.81 -8.02
C ASP A 301 12.12 22.22 -9.17
N ALA A 302 12.58 23.47 -9.14
CA ALA A 302 13.50 24.03 -10.12
C ALA A 302 14.87 23.33 -10.16
N GLU A 303 15.28 22.72 -9.03
CA GLU A 303 16.51 21.97 -8.85
C GLU A 303 16.36 20.51 -9.27
N GLY A 304 15.14 20.08 -9.67
CA GLY A 304 14.83 18.70 -10.09
C GLY A 304 14.56 17.73 -8.94
N LYS A 305 14.43 18.21 -7.70
CA LYS A 305 14.10 17.43 -6.52
C LYS A 305 12.58 17.22 -6.43
N LEU A 306 12.16 16.05 -6.02
CA LEU A 306 10.75 15.75 -5.80
C LEU A 306 10.20 16.53 -4.59
N ILE A 307 9.09 17.25 -4.79
CA ILE A 307 8.56 18.17 -3.76
C ILE A 307 7.78 17.46 -2.65
N HIS A 308 7.31 16.24 -2.86
CA HIS A 308 6.46 15.50 -1.92
C HIS A 308 7.20 14.47 -1.07
N GLU A 309 8.54 14.52 -0.97
CA GLU A 309 9.31 13.57 -0.14
C GLU A 309 8.84 13.55 1.32
N ASP A 310 8.58 14.71 1.91
CA ASP A 310 8.10 14.84 3.29
C ASP A 310 6.66 14.29 3.43
N VAL A 311 5.83 14.44 2.39
CA VAL A 311 4.46 13.89 2.37
C VAL A 311 4.50 12.38 2.38
N TRP A 312 5.29 11.76 1.50
CA TRP A 312 5.41 10.30 1.47
C TRP A 312 5.97 9.74 2.77
N SER A 313 7.01 10.38 3.33
CA SER A 313 7.51 10.01 4.65
C SER A 313 6.40 10.08 5.71
N TYR A 314 5.66 11.19 5.78
CA TYR A 314 4.55 11.36 6.70
C TYR A 314 3.49 10.25 6.56
N LEU A 315 3.05 9.94 5.34
CA LEU A 315 2.00 8.94 5.10
C LEU A 315 2.39 7.56 5.63
N PHE A 316 3.65 7.18 5.54
CA PHE A 316 4.12 5.86 5.95
C PHE A 316 4.59 5.81 7.41
N THR A 317 5.17 6.88 7.95
CA THR A 317 5.88 6.85 9.24
C THR A 317 5.21 7.65 10.36
N HIS A 318 4.29 8.58 10.03
CA HIS A 318 3.66 9.39 11.09
C HIS A 318 2.92 8.52 12.11
N PRO A 319 3.13 8.73 13.43
CA PRO A 319 2.48 7.93 14.46
C PRO A 319 0.96 7.96 14.37
N VAL A 320 0.33 6.79 14.39
CA VAL A 320 -1.14 6.66 14.21
C VAL A 320 -1.95 7.22 15.37
N ASP A 321 -1.36 7.36 16.54
CA ASP A 321 -1.93 7.97 17.75
C ASP A 321 -1.80 9.51 17.78
N LYS A 322 -0.96 10.09 16.92
CA LYS A 322 -0.87 11.54 16.71
C LYS A 322 -1.88 11.96 15.66
N THR A 323 -2.96 12.59 16.08
CA THR A 323 -4.09 12.95 15.21
C THR A 323 -4.38 14.43 15.22
N GLY A 324 -4.90 14.95 14.12
CA GLY A 324 -5.42 16.30 14.01
C GLY A 324 -6.75 16.48 14.74
N LYS A 325 -7.25 17.69 14.77
CA LYS A 325 -8.53 18.00 15.38
C LYS A 325 -9.66 17.55 14.46
N ARG A 326 -10.69 16.91 15.05
CA ARG A 326 -11.91 16.59 14.34
C ARG A 326 -12.51 17.84 13.69
N VAL A 327 -13.01 17.68 12.45
CA VAL A 327 -13.78 18.68 11.72
C VAL A 327 -15.16 18.14 11.36
N GLN A 328 -16.12 19.05 11.14
CA GLN A 328 -17.44 18.66 10.65
C GLN A 328 -17.35 18.27 9.17
N ALA A 329 -18.08 17.22 8.78
CA ALA A 329 -17.98 16.64 7.45
C ALA A 329 -18.34 17.60 6.31
N GLU A 330 -19.32 18.48 6.53
CA GLU A 330 -19.89 19.35 5.50
C GLU A 330 -19.01 20.55 5.15
N GLU A 331 -18.23 21.06 6.11
CA GLU A 331 -17.38 22.24 5.90
C GLU A 331 -16.13 21.94 5.06
N ASP A 332 -15.69 20.69 5.07
CA ASP A 332 -14.39 20.29 4.51
C ASP A 332 -14.46 19.88 3.03
N CYS A 333 -15.62 19.34 2.60
CA CYS A 333 -15.78 18.86 1.23
C CYS A 333 -16.29 19.91 0.25
N GLU A 334 -16.51 21.17 0.69
CA GLU A 334 -16.82 22.28 -0.22
C GLU A 334 -15.68 22.54 -1.25
N LEU A 335 -14.44 22.21 -0.88
CA LEU A 335 -13.29 22.24 -1.80
C LEU A 335 -13.34 21.13 -2.84
N ASP A 336 -14.23 20.16 -2.71
CA ASP A 336 -14.45 19.07 -3.66
C ASP A 336 -15.19 19.53 -4.94
N GLN A 337 -15.70 20.74 -4.94
CA GLN A 337 -16.23 21.38 -6.15
C GLN A 337 -15.04 21.99 -6.92
N GLY A 338 -14.27 21.13 -7.56
CA GLY A 338 -13.24 21.57 -8.51
C GLY A 338 -13.79 22.59 -9.51
N PRO A 339 -12.95 23.29 -10.28
CA PRO A 339 -13.40 24.36 -11.18
C PRO A 339 -14.49 23.82 -12.12
N GLN A 340 -15.67 24.47 -12.07
CA GLN A 340 -16.81 24.24 -12.96
C GLN A 340 -16.46 24.55 -14.40
#